data_a2305b93fc8bac131ba1e8e76a7436fc
#
_entry.id   a2305b93fc8bac131ba1e8e76a7436fc
#
_cell.length_a   1.000
_cell.length_b   1.000
_cell.length_c   1.000
_cell.angle_alpha   90.00
_cell.angle_beta   90.00
_cell.angle_gamma   90.00
#
_symmetry.space_group_name_H-M   'P 1'
#
loop_
_entity.id
_entity.type
_entity.pdbx_description
1 polymer ?
#
loop_
_entity_poly.entity_id
_entity_poly.type
_entity_poly.pdbx_seq_one_letter_code
_entity_poly.pdbx_strand_id
1 'polypeptide(L)'
;MKYGGFNSGRRSCFVIDRLSKKDRHQRLIQLIDENPFVTDRELTRQLKVSIQTIRLDRMELGIPELRERMKQMAEHSYDQVRSLSLEEVIGDVVDLQLDKSGISIFEIREDHVFSKTRIARGHYVFAQANSLAIAVINDEIALTSSADIRFLRQVRLGEKCIAKAYVRSIAGQKGKAKVEVFTYVADEMVFQGNFVIYRSTGE
;
A
#
# COMPACT_ATOMS: atom_id res chain seq x y z
N MET A 1 19.64 -14.21 71.82
CA MET A 1 18.29 -13.63 71.69
C MET A 1 18.34 -12.44 70.76
N LYS A 2 17.78 -12.54 69.57
CA LYS A 2 16.97 -11.55 68.85
C LYS A 2 16.76 -12.01 67.43
N TYR A 3 15.52 -12.20 67.09
CA TYR A 3 14.98 -12.66 65.82
C TYR A 3 15.15 -11.60 64.75
N GLY A 4 15.64 -12.01 63.57
CA GLY A 4 15.70 -11.19 62.37
C GLY A 4 14.46 -11.32 61.55
N GLY A 5 13.88 -10.20 61.13
CA GLY A 5 12.63 -10.12 60.37
C GLY A 5 12.76 -10.59 58.93
N PHE A 6 11.77 -11.36 58.52
CA PHE A 6 11.53 -11.79 57.14
C PHE A 6 10.98 -10.62 56.33
N ASN A 7 11.74 -10.12 55.37
CA ASN A 7 11.29 -9.07 54.46
C ASN A 7 10.62 -9.75 53.26
N SER A 8 9.29 -9.75 53.22
CA SER A 8 8.49 -10.25 52.13
C SER A 8 8.59 -9.30 50.94
N GLY A 9 9.40 -9.65 49.95
CA GLY A 9 9.47 -8.96 48.67
C GLY A 9 8.10 -8.94 47.99
N ARG A 10 7.48 -7.77 47.93
CA ARG A 10 6.29 -7.52 47.13
C ARG A 10 6.67 -7.73 45.65
N ARG A 11 6.16 -8.80 45.04
CA ARG A 11 6.16 -8.93 43.59
C ARG A 11 5.30 -7.81 43.05
N SER A 12 5.96 -6.83 42.43
CA SER A 12 5.29 -5.82 41.61
C SER A 12 4.61 -6.53 40.45
N CYS A 13 3.31 -6.70 40.56
CA CYS A 13 2.48 -7.14 39.46
C CYS A 13 2.41 -5.96 38.48
N PHE A 14 3.15 -6.03 37.38
CA PHE A 14 2.96 -5.10 36.28
C PHE A 14 1.53 -5.28 35.75
N VAL A 15 0.62 -4.45 36.23
CA VAL A 15 -0.71 -4.29 35.63
C VAL A 15 -0.45 -3.72 34.26
N ILE A 16 -0.55 -4.57 33.23
CA ILE A 16 -0.63 -4.11 31.85
C ILE A 16 -1.95 -3.36 31.76
N ASP A 17 -1.85 -2.04 31.73
CA ASP A 17 -3.00 -1.12 31.66
C ASP A 17 -3.75 -1.44 30.34
N ARG A 18 -4.82 -2.23 30.44
CA ARG A 18 -5.69 -2.51 29.30
C ARG A 18 -6.52 -1.26 29.05
N LEU A 19 -6.37 -0.69 27.87
CA LEU A 19 -7.20 0.43 27.42
C LEU A 19 -8.69 0.12 27.65
N SER A 20 -9.44 1.08 28.16
CA SER A 20 -10.89 0.96 28.21
C SER A 20 -11.45 0.73 26.79
N LYS A 21 -12.65 0.16 26.67
CA LYS A 21 -13.26 -0.06 25.35
C LYS A 21 -13.35 1.25 24.57
N LYS A 22 -13.73 2.34 25.22
CA LYS A 22 -13.88 3.68 24.62
C LYS A 22 -12.53 4.20 24.10
N ASP A 23 -11.48 4.13 24.91
CA ASP A 23 -10.14 4.62 24.53
C ASP A 23 -9.55 3.75 23.42
N ARG A 24 -9.80 2.43 23.47
CA ARG A 24 -9.38 1.50 22.42
C ARG A 24 -10.07 1.81 21.09
N HIS A 25 -11.37 2.10 21.09
CA HIS A 25 -12.10 2.50 19.89
C HIS A 25 -11.53 3.79 19.28
N GLN A 26 -11.28 4.82 20.10
CA GLN A 26 -10.67 6.06 19.62
C GLN A 26 -9.28 5.82 19.01
N ARG A 27 -8.46 5.02 19.69
CA ARG A 27 -7.13 4.69 19.20
C ARG A 27 -7.16 3.83 17.93
N LEU A 28 -8.13 2.93 17.83
CA LEU A 28 -8.35 2.11 16.64
C LEU A 28 -8.68 2.97 15.41
N ILE A 29 -9.61 3.93 15.56
CA ILE A 29 -9.96 4.89 14.51
C ILE A 29 -8.71 5.66 14.09
N GLN A 30 -8.00 6.26 15.04
CA GLN A 30 -6.80 7.03 14.77
C GLN A 30 -5.73 6.23 14.00
N LEU A 31 -5.45 4.98 14.39
CA LEU A 31 -4.47 4.13 13.73
C LEU A 31 -4.85 3.79 12.29
N ILE A 32 -6.16 3.62 12.03
CA ILE A 32 -6.65 3.35 10.67
C ILE A 32 -6.64 4.62 9.82
N ASP A 33 -6.93 5.78 10.38
CA ASP A 33 -6.85 7.07 9.69
C ASP A 33 -5.39 7.43 9.35
N GLU A 34 -4.45 7.18 10.29
CA GLU A 34 -3.01 7.37 10.07
C GLU A 34 -2.44 6.41 9.01
N ASN A 35 -2.93 5.17 9.00
CA ASN A 35 -2.51 4.14 8.04
C ASN A 35 -3.69 3.24 7.65
N PRO A 36 -4.41 3.56 6.56
CA PRO A 36 -5.54 2.76 6.07
C PRO A 36 -5.18 1.30 5.70
N PHE A 37 -3.88 1.02 5.46
CA PHE A 37 -3.37 -0.31 5.10
C PHE A 37 -3.03 -1.18 6.31
N VAL A 38 -3.17 -0.66 7.53
CA VAL A 38 -2.87 -1.41 8.76
C VAL A 38 -3.69 -2.70 8.83
N THR A 39 -3.02 -3.81 9.08
CA THR A 39 -3.64 -5.13 9.19
C THR A 39 -4.21 -5.38 10.60
N ASP A 40 -5.20 -6.27 10.71
CA ASP A 40 -5.72 -6.68 12.03
C ASP A 40 -4.62 -7.24 12.95
N ARG A 41 -3.57 -7.88 12.39
CA ARG A 41 -2.43 -8.37 13.15
C ARG A 41 -1.57 -7.24 13.73
N GLU A 42 -1.34 -6.19 12.99
CA GLU A 42 -0.62 -5.00 13.45
C GLU A 42 -1.41 -4.26 14.52
N LEU A 43 -2.72 -4.08 14.30
CA LEU A 43 -3.63 -3.51 15.31
C LEU A 43 -3.63 -4.31 16.62
N THR A 44 -3.62 -5.64 16.52
CA THR A 44 -3.50 -6.55 17.69
C THR A 44 -2.24 -6.26 18.51
N ARG A 45 -1.10 -6.06 17.82
CA ARG A 45 0.19 -5.76 18.49
C ARG A 45 0.17 -4.37 19.15
N GLN A 46 -0.36 -3.37 18.45
CA GLN A 46 -0.37 -1.99 18.93
C GLN A 46 -1.35 -1.79 20.08
N LEU A 47 -2.54 -2.39 20.02
CA LEU A 47 -3.59 -2.26 21.03
C LEU A 47 -3.53 -3.33 22.11
N LYS A 48 -2.62 -4.31 21.99
CA LYS A 48 -2.41 -5.43 22.94
C LYS A 48 -3.68 -6.20 23.27
N VAL A 49 -4.50 -6.47 22.25
CA VAL A 49 -5.75 -7.24 22.37
C VAL A 49 -5.78 -8.39 21.35
N SER A 50 -6.75 -9.31 21.49
CA SER A 50 -6.89 -10.42 20.54
C SER A 50 -7.39 -9.94 19.17
N ILE A 51 -7.12 -10.73 18.12
CA ILE A 51 -7.62 -10.46 16.77
C ILE A 51 -9.15 -10.45 16.72
N GLN A 52 -9.80 -11.28 17.54
CA GLN A 52 -11.26 -11.29 17.66
C GLN A 52 -11.79 -9.99 18.26
N THR A 53 -11.10 -9.43 19.25
CA THR A 53 -11.44 -8.13 19.83
C THR A 53 -11.35 -7.03 18.76
N ILE A 54 -10.30 -7.02 17.96
CA ILE A 54 -10.15 -6.05 16.84
C ILE A 54 -11.30 -6.18 15.85
N ARG A 55 -11.67 -7.40 15.46
CA ARG A 55 -12.79 -7.64 14.54
C ARG A 55 -14.12 -7.15 15.08
N LEU A 56 -14.41 -7.43 16.34
CA LEU A 56 -15.63 -6.96 17.01
C LEU A 56 -15.66 -5.43 17.13
N ASP A 57 -14.56 -4.82 17.56
CA ASP A 57 -14.45 -3.37 17.66
C ASP A 57 -14.66 -2.70 16.30
N ARG A 58 -14.06 -3.25 15.21
CA ARG A 58 -14.28 -2.73 13.85
C ARG A 58 -15.75 -2.84 13.43
N MET A 59 -16.39 -4.00 13.70
CA MET A 59 -17.80 -4.20 13.38
C MET A 59 -18.69 -3.18 14.11
N GLU A 60 -18.46 -2.96 15.38
CA GLU A 60 -19.22 -1.98 16.17
C GLU A 60 -19.02 -0.55 15.67
N LEU A 61 -17.83 -0.23 15.18
CA LEU A 61 -17.49 1.09 14.63
C LEU A 61 -17.86 1.25 13.14
N GLY A 62 -18.39 0.21 12.49
CA GLY A 62 -18.67 0.23 11.05
C GLY A 62 -17.42 0.31 10.18
N ILE A 63 -16.24 -0.07 10.71
CA ILE A 63 -14.97 -0.02 9.99
C ILE A 63 -14.81 -1.31 9.18
N PRO A 64 -14.71 -1.27 7.84
CA PRO A 64 -14.59 -2.45 7.01
C PRO A 64 -13.25 -3.17 7.18
N GLU A 65 -13.18 -4.41 6.70
CA GLU A 65 -11.93 -5.17 6.63
C GLU A 65 -10.91 -4.49 5.69
N LEU A 66 -9.62 -4.80 5.87
CA LEU A 66 -8.56 -4.23 5.04
C LEU A 66 -8.84 -4.36 3.55
N ARG A 67 -9.31 -5.54 3.10
CA ARG A 67 -9.65 -5.78 1.69
C ARG A 67 -10.73 -4.83 1.18
N GLU A 68 -11.77 -4.61 1.98
CA GLU A 68 -12.87 -3.73 1.61
C GLU A 68 -12.47 -2.25 1.67
N ARG A 69 -11.68 -1.85 2.68
CA ARG A 69 -11.09 -0.51 2.71
C ARG A 69 -10.26 -0.23 1.47
N MET A 70 -9.40 -1.18 1.08
CA MET A 70 -8.59 -1.07 -0.14
C MET A 70 -9.45 -0.94 -1.39
N LYS A 71 -10.54 -1.71 -1.49
CA LYS A 71 -11.48 -1.63 -2.61
C LYS A 71 -12.16 -0.25 -2.68
N GLN A 72 -12.66 0.26 -1.55
CA GLN A 72 -13.27 1.59 -1.48
C GLN A 72 -12.28 2.71 -1.81
N MET A 73 -11.02 2.59 -1.34
CA MET A 73 -9.96 3.53 -1.71
C MET A 73 -9.64 3.47 -3.20
N ALA A 74 -9.58 2.25 -3.78
CA ALA A 74 -9.39 2.07 -5.21
C ALA A 74 -10.50 2.73 -6.01
N GLU A 75 -11.76 2.49 -5.67
CA GLU A 75 -12.92 3.11 -6.33
C GLU A 75 -12.82 4.65 -6.29
N HIS A 76 -12.44 5.23 -5.16
CA HIS A 76 -12.28 6.68 -5.02
C HIS A 76 -11.06 7.24 -5.79
N SER A 77 -9.98 6.49 -5.86
CA SER A 77 -8.77 6.87 -6.60
C SER A 77 -8.96 6.80 -8.11
N TYR A 78 -9.81 5.89 -8.58
CA TYR A 78 -10.12 5.75 -10.01
C TYR A 78 -10.82 6.98 -10.59
N ASP A 79 -11.70 7.63 -9.84
CA ASP A 79 -12.36 8.87 -10.27
C ASP A 79 -11.37 10.02 -10.50
N GLN A 80 -10.14 9.90 -9.98
CA GLN A 80 -9.09 10.92 -10.11
C GLN A 80 -8.16 10.68 -11.31
N VAL A 81 -8.09 9.46 -11.86
CA VAL A 81 -7.23 9.17 -13.02
C VAL A 81 -7.81 9.85 -14.26
N ARG A 82 -7.02 10.70 -14.91
CA ARG A 82 -7.43 11.45 -16.10
C ARG A 82 -6.95 10.85 -17.41
N SER A 83 -5.76 10.25 -17.38
CA SER A 83 -5.01 9.82 -18.58
C SER A 83 -5.30 8.39 -19.03
N LEU A 84 -5.99 7.60 -18.22
CA LEU A 84 -6.30 6.19 -18.48
C LEU A 84 -7.75 5.88 -18.09
N SER A 85 -8.39 4.97 -18.83
CA SER A 85 -9.62 4.33 -18.36
C SER A 85 -9.30 3.29 -17.29
N LEU A 86 -10.30 2.95 -16.47
CA LEU A 86 -10.16 1.96 -15.39
C LEU A 86 -9.63 0.61 -15.87
N GLU A 87 -10.04 0.20 -17.08
CA GLU A 87 -9.68 -1.07 -17.69
C GLU A 87 -8.22 -1.12 -18.17
N GLU A 88 -7.58 0.05 -18.35
CA GLU A 88 -6.19 0.16 -18.83
C GLU A 88 -5.16 0.17 -17.70
N VAL A 89 -5.59 0.36 -16.45
CA VAL A 89 -4.71 0.32 -15.29
C VAL A 89 -4.48 -1.13 -14.88
N ILE A 90 -3.23 -1.54 -14.81
CA ILE A 90 -2.87 -2.88 -14.32
C ILE A 90 -2.74 -2.86 -12.81
N GLY A 91 -3.58 -3.66 -12.16
CA GLY A 91 -3.72 -3.69 -10.69
C GLY A 91 -4.67 -2.62 -10.15
N ASP A 92 -4.85 -2.61 -8.84
CA ASP A 92 -5.76 -1.71 -8.13
C ASP A 92 -4.99 -0.49 -7.63
N VAL A 93 -5.33 0.72 -8.12
CA VAL A 93 -4.78 1.97 -7.58
C VAL A 93 -5.47 2.27 -6.26
N VAL A 94 -4.71 2.30 -5.18
CA VAL A 94 -5.23 2.44 -3.81
C VAL A 94 -4.96 3.80 -3.17
N ASP A 95 -3.99 4.54 -3.73
CA ASP A 95 -3.73 5.94 -3.39
C ASP A 95 -3.24 6.67 -4.63
N LEU A 96 -3.75 7.89 -4.84
CA LEU A 96 -3.36 8.70 -5.98
C LEU A 96 -3.37 10.19 -5.59
N GLN A 97 -2.22 10.81 -5.74
CA GLN A 97 -2.04 12.25 -5.63
C GLN A 97 -1.45 12.74 -6.95
N LEU A 98 -2.29 13.32 -7.80
CA LEU A 98 -1.89 13.77 -9.12
C LEU A 98 -0.67 14.70 -9.07
N ASP A 99 0.26 14.50 -10.00
CA ASP A 99 1.55 15.18 -10.11
C ASP A 99 2.46 15.04 -8.88
N LYS A 100 2.19 14.07 -7.98
CA LYS A 100 3.00 13.80 -6.78
C LYS A 100 3.38 12.34 -6.62
N SER A 101 2.41 11.49 -6.30
CA SER A 101 2.65 10.07 -5.98
C SER A 101 1.42 9.21 -6.19
N GLY A 102 1.64 7.91 -6.32
CA GLY A 102 0.56 6.93 -6.37
C GLY A 102 1.01 5.57 -5.85
N ILE A 103 0.04 4.76 -5.45
CA ILE A 103 0.26 3.38 -5.00
C ILE A 103 -0.73 2.48 -5.71
N SER A 104 -0.25 1.36 -6.26
CA SER A 104 -1.10 0.29 -6.79
C SER A 104 -0.71 -1.07 -6.26
N ILE A 105 -1.69 -1.97 -6.22
CA ILE A 105 -1.50 -3.35 -5.77
C ILE A 105 -1.91 -4.29 -6.89
N PHE A 106 -1.06 -5.28 -7.19
CA PHE A 106 -1.31 -6.27 -8.22
C PHE A 106 -0.97 -7.67 -7.71
N GLU A 107 -1.95 -8.56 -7.70
CA GLU A 107 -1.76 -9.95 -7.31
C GLU A 107 -1.37 -10.81 -8.51
N ILE A 108 -0.28 -11.55 -8.39
CA ILE A 108 0.18 -12.47 -9.43
C ILE A 108 -0.66 -13.74 -9.42
N ARG A 109 -1.42 -13.97 -10.50
CA ARG A 109 -2.32 -15.11 -10.69
C ARG A 109 -1.74 -16.11 -11.70
N GLU A 110 -2.46 -17.22 -11.94
CA GLU A 110 -2.07 -18.31 -12.84
C GLU A 110 -1.76 -17.85 -14.27
N ASP A 111 -2.56 -16.94 -14.79
CA ASP A 111 -2.42 -16.34 -16.12
C ASP A 111 -1.27 -15.37 -16.26
N HIS A 112 -0.64 -14.98 -15.15
CA HIS A 112 0.49 -14.05 -15.12
C HIS A 112 1.85 -14.76 -15.07
N VAL A 113 1.90 -16.08 -14.88
CA VAL A 113 3.14 -16.81 -14.67
C VAL A 113 3.52 -17.73 -15.84
N PHE A 114 4.78 -18.12 -15.88
CA PHE A 114 5.20 -19.23 -16.73
C PHE A 114 4.73 -20.55 -16.09
N SER A 115 4.09 -21.42 -16.87
CA SER A 115 3.49 -22.67 -16.40
C SER A 115 4.47 -23.61 -15.70
N LYS A 116 5.73 -23.70 -16.21
CA LYS A 116 6.76 -24.59 -15.67
C LYS A 116 7.42 -24.07 -14.38
N THR A 117 7.69 -22.78 -14.28
CA THR A 117 8.50 -22.20 -13.19
C THR A 117 7.65 -21.50 -12.13
N ARG A 118 6.41 -21.21 -12.43
CA ARG A 118 5.49 -20.43 -11.58
C ARG A 118 6.03 -19.03 -11.24
N ILE A 119 6.96 -18.53 -12.06
CA ILE A 119 7.52 -17.19 -11.97
C ILE A 119 6.69 -16.26 -12.85
N ALA A 120 6.40 -15.07 -12.34
CA ALA A 120 5.68 -14.02 -13.07
C ALA A 120 6.44 -13.63 -14.34
N ARG A 121 5.69 -13.51 -15.45
CA ARG A 121 6.25 -12.94 -16.68
C ARG A 121 6.47 -11.46 -16.46
N GLY A 122 7.70 -11.00 -16.64
CA GLY A 122 8.14 -9.64 -16.24
C GLY A 122 7.29 -8.50 -16.82
N HIS A 123 6.67 -8.70 -17.99
CA HIS A 123 5.82 -7.68 -18.59
C HIS A 123 4.60 -7.30 -17.74
N TYR A 124 4.08 -8.19 -16.86
CA TYR A 124 2.99 -7.84 -15.95
C TYR A 124 3.45 -6.90 -14.84
N VAL A 125 4.64 -7.15 -14.26
CA VAL A 125 5.22 -6.27 -13.25
C VAL A 125 5.58 -4.91 -13.87
N PHE A 126 6.13 -4.92 -15.08
CA PHE A 126 6.37 -3.71 -15.87
C PHE A 126 5.07 -2.97 -16.17
N ALA A 127 4.03 -3.67 -16.63
CA ALA A 127 2.75 -3.05 -17.00
C ALA A 127 2.07 -2.38 -15.80
N GLN A 128 2.13 -2.99 -14.61
CA GLN A 128 1.67 -2.35 -13.37
C GLN A 128 2.43 -1.04 -13.10
N ALA A 129 3.76 -1.08 -13.17
CA ALA A 129 4.59 0.10 -12.91
C ALA A 129 4.35 1.20 -13.95
N ASN A 130 4.23 0.83 -15.23
CA ASN A 130 4.00 1.77 -16.33
C ASN A 130 2.62 2.43 -16.25
N SER A 131 1.56 1.66 -16.02
CA SER A 131 0.21 2.22 -15.89
C SER A 131 0.10 3.15 -14.67
N LEU A 132 0.74 2.82 -13.55
CA LEU A 132 0.79 3.69 -12.39
C LEU A 132 1.58 4.99 -12.67
N ALA A 133 2.71 4.90 -13.42
CA ALA A 133 3.49 6.08 -13.80
C ALA A 133 2.70 7.04 -14.71
N ILE A 134 1.80 6.51 -15.53
CA ILE A 134 0.88 7.31 -16.36
C ILE A 134 -0.26 7.88 -15.49
N ALA A 135 -0.91 7.04 -14.68
CA ALA A 135 -2.06 7.41 -13.86
C ALA A 135 -1.77 8.56 -12.87
N VAL A 136 -0.53 8.67 -12.38
CA VAL A 136 -0.14 9.72 -11.43
C VAL A 136 -0.01 11.12 -12.10
N ILE A 137 -0.06 11.19 -13.42
CA ILE A 137 0.07 12.46 -14.17
C ILE A 137 -1.29 13.14 -14.30
N ASN A 138 -1.35 14.41 -13.93
CA ASN A 138 -2.53 15.25 -14.05
C ASN A 138 -2.63 15.83 -15.48
N ASP A 139 -2.99 14.97 -16.44
CA ASP A 139 -3.18 15.34 -17.83
C ASP A 139 -4.15 14.36 -18.49
N GLU A 140 -4.90 14.79 -19.50
CA GLU A 140 -5.79 13.90 -20.27
C GLU A 140 -5.01 12.99 -21.22
N ILE A 141 -3.85 13.42 -21.66
CA ILE A 141 -2.94 12.63 -22.52
C ILE A 141 -1.59 12.52 -21.82
N ALA A 142 -1.31 11.35 -21.27
CA ALA A 142 -0.02 10.99 -20.71
C ALA A 142 0.48 9.70 -21.37
N LEU A 143 1.64 9.74 -22.00
CA LEU A 143 2.20 8.62 -22.75
C LEU A 143 3.65 8.37 -22.33
N THR A 144 4.01 7.11 -22.11
CA THR A 144 5.40 6.74 -21.82
C THR A 144 6.29 6.98 -23.05
N SER A 145 7.21 7.91 -22.90
CA SER A 145 8.21 8.24 -23.94
C SER A 145 9.44 7.32 -23.86
N SER A 146 9.88 7.00 -22.65
CA SER A 146 10.97 6.05 -22.39
C SER A 146 10.89 5.49 -20.98
N ALA A 147 11.49 4.31 -20.76
CA ALA A 147 11.62 3.68 -19.47
C ALA A 147 12.99 3.02 -19.33
N ASP A 148 13.66 3.24 -18.19
CA ASP A 148 14.84 2.49 -17.74
C ASP A 148 14.40 1.66 -16.53
N ILE A 149 14.45 0.32 -16.66
CA ILE A 149 13.87 -0.61 -15.69
C ILE A 149 14.86 -1.68 -15.24
N ARG A 150 14.68 -2.15 -14.01
CA ARG A 150 15.44 -3.25 -13.43
C ARG A 150 14.53 -4.21 -12.69
N PHE A 151 14.64 -5.50 -13.00
CA PHE A 151 14.04 -6.57 -12.21
C PHE A 151 15.10 -7.04 -11.20
N LEU A 152 14.83 -6.87 -9.92
CA LEU A 152 15.78 -7.12 -8.85
C LEU A 152 15.61 -8.52 -8.25
N ARG A 153 14.37 -9.04 -8.25
CA ARG A 153 14.01 -10.37 -7.79
C ARG A 153 12.86 -10.93 -8.63
N GLN A 154 12.84 -12.25 -8.74
CA GLN A 154 11.71 -12.96 -9.35
C GLN A 154 10.47 -12.83 -8.46
N VAL A 155 9.33 -12.52 -9.07
CA VAL A 155 8.03 -12.55 -8.41
C VAL A 155 7.35 -13.87 -8.76
N ARG A 156 6.64 -14.46 -7.80
CA ARG A 156 6.03 -15.80 -7.92
C ARG A 156 4.52 -15.71 -7.86
N LEU A 157 3.87 -16.78 -8.29
CA LEU A 157 2.43 -16.95 -8.15
C LEU A 157 1.96 -16.70 -6.72
N GLY A 158 0.86 -15.96 -6.57
CA GLY A 158 0.23 -15.62 -5.29
C GLY A 158 0.89 -14.46 -4.55
N GLU A 159 2.05 -13.98 -5.01
CA GLU A 159 2.68 -12.79 -4.43
C GLU A 159 1.92 -11.52 -4.86
N LYS A 160 1.88 -10.53 -3.94
CA LYS A 160 1.26 -9.23 -4.16
C LYS A 160 2.34 -8.18 -4.37
N CYS A 161 2.35 -7.61 -5.57
CA CYS A 161 3.20 -6.49 -5.94
C CYS A 161 2.59 -5.18 -5.48
N ILE A 162 3.31 -4.42 -4.67
CA ILE A 162 2.93 -3.06 -4.23
C ILE A 162 3.85 -2.09 -4.98
N ALA A 163 3.32 -1.44 -6.01
CA ALA A 163 4.03 -0.41 -6.75
C ALA A 163 3.79 0.97 -6.13
N LYS A 164 4.86 1.75 -5.99
CA LYS A 164 4.85 3.13 -5.49
C LYS A 164 5.49 4.03 -6.51
N ALA A 165 4.73 4.97 -7.07
CA ALA A 165 5.19 5.96 -8.04
C ALA A 165 5.44 7.31 -7.36
N TYR A 166 6.49 8.01 -7.80
CA TYR A 166 6.84 9.34 -7.34
C TYR A 166 7.19 10.24 -8.53
N VAL A 167 6.47 11.34 -8.70
CA VAL A 167 6.79 12.36 -9.70
C VAL A 167 7.97 13.17 -9.20
N ARG A 168 9.10 13.13 -9.93
CA ARG A 168 10.35 13.81 -9.56
C ARG A 168 10.49 15.18 -10.17
N SER A 169 10.03 15.33 -11.39
CA SER A 169 10.06 16.63 -12.08
C SER A 169 9.04 16.68 -13.20
N ILE A 170 8.52 17.87 -13.42
CA ILE A 170 7.62 18.20 -14.50
C ILE A 170 8.24 19.38 -15.24
N ALA A 171 8.58 19.22 -16.51
CA ALA A 171 9.20 20.26 -17.32
C ALA A 171 8.14 21.04 -18.14
N GLY A 172 7.84 22.28 -17.71
CA GLY A 172 7.02 23.24 -18.45
C GLY A 172 5.57 22.82 -18.75
N GLN A 173 4.82 23.67 -19.48
CA GLN A 173 3.43 23.38 -19.86
C GLN A 173 3.31 22.30 -20.97
N LYS A 174 4.30 22.18 -21.86
CA LYS A 174 4.40 21.12 -22.89
C LYS A 174 5.66 20.32 -22.59
N GLY A 175 5.66 19.49 -21.57
CA GLY A 175 6.89 18.89 -21.11
C GLY A 175 6.79 17.42 -20.82
N LYS A 176 7.94 16.87 -20.47
CA LYS A 176 8.07 15.50 -20.02
C LYS A 176 8.08 15.48 -18.50
N ALA A 177 7.27 14.63 -17.90
CA ALA A 177 7.35 14.33 -16.49
C ALA A 177 8.31 13.16 -16.29
N LYS A 178 9.12 13.21 -15.20
CA LYS A 178 9.93 12.08 -14.76
C LYS A 178 9.26 11.43 -13.55
N VAL A 179 8.99 10.13 -13.65
CA VAL A 179 8.35 9.34 -12.62
C VAL A 179 9.24 8.17 -12.26
N GLU A 180 9.55 8.01 -10.98
CA GLU A 180 10.20 6.82 -10.45
C GLU A 180 9.16 5.88 -9.86
N VAL A 181 9.28 4.59 -10.16
CA VAL A 181 8.40 3.55 -9.62
C VAL A 181 9.24 2.46 -8.96
N PHE A 182 8.87 2.13 -7.74
CA PHE A 182 9.45 1.03 -6.97
C PHE A 182 8.36 0.01 -6.66
N THR A 183 8.59 -1.26 -6.98
CA THR A 183 7.64 -2.33 -6.66
C THR A 183 8.23 -3.24 -5.59
N TYR A 184 7.42 -3.54 -4.59
CA TYR A 184 7.76 -4.38 -3.44
C TYR A 184 6.84 -5.59 -3.37
N VAL A 185 7.38 -6.70 -2.87
CA VAL A 185 6.63 -7.85 -2.39
C VAL A 185 6.97 -8.00 -0.91
N ALA A 186 5.99 -7.84 -0.02
CA ALA A 186 6.22 -7.62 1.40
C ALA A 186 7.20 -6.43 1.60
N ASP A 187 8.37 -6.68 2.21
CA ASP A 187 9.37 -5.64 2.48
C ASP A 187 10.55 -5.67 1.48
N GLU A 188 10.50 -6.55 0.47
CA GLU A 188 11.59 -6.74 -0.49
C GLU A 188 11.29 -6.02 -1.82
N MET A 189 12.22 -5.19 -2.29
CA MET A 189 12.12 -4.53 -3.59
C MET A 189 12.38 -5.54 -4.71
N VAL A 190 11.40 -5.69 -5.61
CA VAL A 190 11.45 -6.66 -6.72
C VAL A 190 11.65 -5.99 -8.08
N PHE A 191 11.30 -4.71 -8.18
CA PHE A 191 11.40 -3.95 -9.42
C PHE A 191 11.63 -2.47 -9.14
N GLN A 192 12.38 -1.81 -10.04
CA GLN A 192 12.60 -0.37 -10.07
C GLN A 192 12.51 0.11 -11.51
N GLY A 193 11.85 1.25 -11.73
CA GLY A 193 11.75 1.89 -13.05
C GLY A 193 11.81 3.40 -12.99
N ASN A 194 12.52 4.01 -13.95
CA ASN A 194 12.54 5.43 -14.22
C ASN A 194 11.80 5.68 -15.54
N PHE A 195 10.64 6.33 -15.47
CA PHE A 195 9.78 6.59 -16.61
C PHE A 195 9.85 8.06 -17.01
N VAL A 196 9.89 8.31 -18.30
CA VAL A 196 9.69 9.64 -18.88
C VAL A 196 8.33 9.66 -19.55
N ILE A 197 7.40 10.41 -19.00
CA ILE A 197 6.02 10.52 -19.47
C ILE A 197 5.87 11.82 -20.27
N TYR A 198 5.43 11.70 -21.52
CA TYR A 198 5.00 12.84 -22.33
C TYR A 198 3.64 13.33 -21.84
N ARG A 199 3.48 14.65 -21.74
CA ARG A 199 2.23 15.32 -21.39
C ARG A 199 1.79 16.18 -22.57
N SER A 200 0.53 16.08 -22.93
CA SER A 200 -0.11 17.07 -23.79
C SER A 200 -0.93 17.97 -22.89
N THR A 201 -0.53 19.18 -22.69
CA THR A 201 -1.44 20.18 -22.13
C THR A 201 -2.62 20.31 -23.07
N GLY A 202 -3.81 19.95 -22.61
CA GLY A 202 -5.03 20.26 -23.33
C GLY A 202 -5.08 21.75 -23.63
N GLU A 203 -5.42 22.10 -24.85
CA GLU A 203 -5.79 23.45 -25.24
C GLU A 203 -7.03 23.91 -24.48
#